data_713766d8ad4e0d829336b27f3ae50bee
#
_entry.id   713766d8ad4e0d829336b27f3ae50bee
#
_cell.length_a   1.000
_cell.length_b   1.000
_cell.length_c   1.000
_cell.angle_alpha   90.00
_cell.angle_beta   90.00
_cell.angle_gamma   90.00
#
_symmetry.space_group_name_H-M   'P 1'
#
loop_
_entity.id
_entity.type
_entity.pdbx_description
1 polymer ?
#
loop_
_entity_poly.entity_id
_entity_poly.type
_entity_poly.pdbx_seq_one_letter_code
_entity_poly.pdbx_strand_id
1 'polypeptide(L)'
;MAMPPGIRATVELSTPDICPIVALSATAGTTIDSVATNVCSSDDTESVTEFSMDAGHDPDPGVDVTPIFSHRSTHRYRLTHEEGVSCPCECLGEFGCPVARYVAREGTLTLVFHATEYEQLREVVAELRERFPDADIKRLVRSPARERSGDSALVDRSKLTARQLEVLETAYGMGYFEQPREANATDVAAALDITPSTFSEHLLAAETKVFEDLL
;
A
#
# COMPACT_ATOMS: atom_id res chain seq x y z
N MET A 1 27.13 5.10 -10.55
CA MET A 1 26.98 5.63 -9.18
C MET A 1 26.30 4.53 -8.37
N ALA A 2 26.87 4.08 -7.25
CA ALA A 2 26.23 3.03 -6.45
C ALA A 2 25.01 3.62 -5.72
N MET A 3 23.87 2.96 -5.77
CA MET A 3 22.70 3.34 -4.98
C MET A 3 23.00 3.15 -3.49
N PRO A 4 22.67 4.12 -2.62
CA PRO A 4 22.82 3.93 -1.19
C PRO A 4 21.89 2.82 -0.68
N PRO A 5 22.23 2.15 0.43
CA PRO A 5 21.38 1.15 1.05
C PRO A 5 20.15 1.84 1.67
N GLY A 6 19.06 1.94 0.92
CA GLY A 6 17.79 2.49 1.40
C GLY A 6 17.00 1.47 2.23
N ILE A 7 16.09 1.97 3.04
CA ILE A 7 15.19 1.17 3.86
C ILE A 7 13.75 1.50 3.48
N ARG A 8 12.99 0.49 3.08
CA ARG A 8 11.55 0.61 2.89
C ARG A 8 10.85 0.24 4.20
N ALA A 9 10.05 1.14 4.70
CA ALA A 9 9.24 0.94 5.90
C ALA A 9 7.77 0.85 5.54
N THR A 10 7.06 -0.05 6.21
CA THR A 10 5.60 -0.13 6.21
C THR A 10 5.11 0.11 7.62
N VAL A 11 4.25 1.11 7.79
CA VAL A 11 3.69 1.50 9.08
C VAL A 11 2.17 1.44 9.00
N GLU A 12 1.54 0.94 10.04
CA GLU A 12 0.08 0.99 10.21
C GLU A 12 -0.29 1.92 11.38
N LEU A 13 -1.38 2.67 11.18
CA LEU A 13 -1.97 3.56 12.16
C LEU A 13 -3.48 3.29 12.21
N SER A 14 -4.02 3.14 13.41
CA SER A 14 -5.43 2.79 13.66
C SER A 14 -6.24 3.96 14.23
N THR A 15 -5.91 5.18 13.86
CA THR A 15 -6.52 6.41 14.39
C THR A 15 -7.40 7.07 13.32
N PRO A 16 -8.70 6.75 13.26
CA PRO A 16 -9.60 7.30 12.22
C PRO A 16 -9.77 8.82 12.32
N ASP A 17 -9.64 9.40 13.52
CA ASP A 17 -9.93 10.81 13.77
C ASP A 17 -8.85 11.78 13.25
N ILE A 18 -7.70 11.27 12.84
CA ILE A 18 -6.55 12.11 12.44
C ILE A 18 -6.52 12.35 10.93
N CYS A 19 -7.10 11.44 10.16
CA CYS A 19 -7.09 11.54 8.71
C CYS A 19 -8.50 11.39 8.14
N PRO A 20 -9.04 12.42 7.47
CA PRO A 20 -10.37 12.36 6.88
C PRO A 20 -10.57 11.18 5.90
N ILE A 21 -9.53 10.77 5.18
CA ILE A 21 -9.58 9.63 4.25
C ILE A 21 -9.69 8.31 5.01
N VAL A 22 -9.05 8.19 6.17
CA VAL A 22 -9.17 7.00 7.03
C VAL A 22 -10.58 6.92 7.62
N ALA A 23 -11.13 8.03 8.08
CA ALA A 23 -12.51 8.12 8.54
C ALA A 23 -13.50 7.73 7.41
N LEU A 24 -13.30 8.24 6.19
CA LEU A 24 -14.09 7.86 5.02
C LEU A 24 -14.01 6.37 4.72
N SER A 25 -12.84 5.75 4.83
CA SER A 25 -12.70 4.31 4.59
C SER A 25 -13.48 3.47 5.61
N ALA A 26 -13.57 3.93 6.86
CA ALA A 26 -14.33 3.29 7.92
C ALA A 26 -15.85 3.43 7.70
N THR A 27 -16.33 4.65 7.41
CA THR A 27 -17.77 4.93 7.26
C THR A 27 -18.32 4.34 5.97
N ALA A 28 -17.58 4.40 4.87
CA ALA A 28 -17.97 3.80 3.60
C ALA A 28 -17.76 2.28 3.52
N GLY A 29 -17.03 1.67 4.48
CA GLY A 29 -16.71 0.25 4.48
C GLY A 29 -15.90 -0.20 3.25
N THR A 30 -15.08 0.70 2.70
CA THR A 30 -14.33 0.45 1.47
C THR A 30 -12.84 0.73 1.65
N THR A 31 -12.03 0.17 0.75
CA THR A 31 -10.60 0.49 0.67
C THR A 31 -10.40 1.73 -0.18
N ILE A 32 -9.67 2.71 0.34
CA ILE A 32 -9.22 3.89 -0.38
C ILE A 32 -7.72 3.76 -0.60
N ASP A 33 -7.34 3.65 -1.83
CA ASP A 33 -5.96 3.63 -2.30
C ASP A 33 -5.74 4.70 -3.39
N SER A 34 -4.61 4.71 -4.05
CA SER A 34 -4.32 5.67 -5.12
C SER A 34 -4.48 7.13 -4.66
N VAL A 35 -3.99 7.42 -3.45
CA VAL A 35 -4.01 8.76 -2.86
C VAL A 35 -2.81 9.56 -3.38
N ALA A 36 -3.09 10.73 -3.93
CA ALA A 36 -2.09 11.72 -4.31
C ALA A 36 -2.31 12.98 -3.50
N THR A 37 -1.31 13.40 -2.73
CA THR A 37 -1.35 14.62 -1.95
C THR A 37 -0.39 15.64 -2.55
N ASN A 38 -0.89 16.84 -2.81
CA ASN A 38 -0.07 17.98 -3.18
C ASN A 38 0.01 18.92 -1.98
N VAL A 39 1.21 19.10 -1.45
CA VAL A 39 1.47 20.09 -0.40
C VAL A 39 1.77 21.39 -1.12
N CYS A 40 0.87 22.35 -1.05
CA CYS A 40 1.10 23.67 -1.62
C CYS A 40 2.19 24.41 -0.86
N SER A 41 3.15 24.96 -1.58
CA SER A 41 4.27 25.68 -1.02
C SER A 41 3.87 27.12 -0.62
N SER A 42 4.30 27.51 0.52
CA SER A 42 4.72 28.85 0.99
C SER A 42 3.72 29.93 1.34
N ASP A 43 2.47 29.94 0.93
CA ASP A 43 1.52 30.99 1.39
C ASP A 43 0.05 30.52 1.47
N ASP A 44 -0.31 29.37 0.94
CA ASP A 44 -1.62 28.76 1.09
C ASP A 44 -1.56 27.68 2.18
N THR A 45 -2.32 27.87 3.22
CA THR A 45 -2.46 26.97 4.38
C THR A 45 -3.34 25.75 4.09
N GLU A 46 -3.52 25.39 2.82
CA GLU A 46 -4.40 24.30 2.42
C GLU A 46 -3.63 23.20 1.67
N SER A 47 -3.79 21.97 2.11
CA SER A 47 -3.33 20.77 1.40
C SER A 47 -4.46 20.18 0.58
N VAL A 48 -4.16 19.81 -0.66
CA VAL A 48 -5.10 19.19 -1.58
C VAL A 48 -4.75 17.72 -1.75
N THR A 49 -5.71 16.86 -1.48
CA THR A 49 -5.56 15.40 -1.61
C THR A 49 -6.59 14.85 -2.58
N GLU A 50 -6.14 14.08 -3.57
CA GLU A 50 -7.01 13.33 -4.46
C GLU A 50 -6.95 11.84 -4.14
N PHE A 51 -8.10 11.19 -4.16
CA PHE A 51 -8.21 9.76 -3.90
C PHE A 51 -9.29 9.10 -4.76
N SER A 52 -9.26 7.78 -4.86
CA SER A 52 -10.22 7.00 -5.63
C SER A 52 -11.03 6.08 -4.73
N MET A 53 -12.31 5.96 -5.03
CA MET A 53 -13.24 5.00 -4.41
C MET A 53 -14.02 4.24 -5.48
N ASP A 54 -14.51 3.06 -5.13
CA ASP A 54 -15.42 2.30 -5.97
C ASP A 54 -16.77 3.03 -6.12
N ALA A 55 -17.33 3.03 -7.34
CA ALA A 55 -18.59 3.70 -7.68
C ALA A 55 -19.82 3.17 -6.92
N GLY A 56 -19.69 2.05 -6.22
CA GLY A 56 -20.75 1.50 -5.35
C GLY A 56 -20.81 2.13 -3.95
N HIS A 57 -19.90 3.07 -3.64
CA HIS A 57 -19.80 3.70 -2.33
C HIS A 57 -19.80 5.21 -2.51
N ASP A 58 -20.70 5.88 -1.80
CA ASP A 58 -20.73 7.34 -1.72
C ASP A 58 -19.91 7.80 -0.51
N PRO A 59 -19.14 8.89 -0.63
CA PRO A 59 -18.46 9.49 0.50
C PRO A 59 -19.47 9.97 1.55
N ASP A 60 -19.09 9.88 2.82
CA ASP A 60 -19.91 10.38 3.93
C ASP A 60 -20.22 11.88 3.72
N PRO A 61 -21.51 12.30 3.79
CA PRO A 61 -21.88 13.69 3.63
C PRO A 61 -21.29 14.63 4.69
N GLY A 62 -20.72 14.09 5.78
CA GLY A 62 -20.00 14.85 6.80
C GLY A 62 -18.58 15.27 6.39
N VAL A 63 -18.05 14.76 5.29
CA VAL A 63 -16.73 15.12 4.78
C VAL A 63 -16.88 15.89 3.47
N ASP A 64 -16.38 17.12 3.45
CA ASP A 64 -16.45 17.99 2.25
C ASP A 64 -15.46 17.50 1.19
N VAL A 65 -15.98 16.71 0.25
CA VAL A 65 -15.21 16.19 -0.88
C VAL A 65 -15.86 16.60 -2.21
N THR A 66 -15.04 17.00 -3.14
CA THR A 66 -15.47 17.38 -4.50
C THR A 66 -15.24 16.22 -5.47
N PRO A 67 -16.29 15.69 -6.14
CA PRO A 67 -16.09 14.71 -7.21
C PRO A 67 -15.44 15.39 -8.42
N ILE A 68 -14.34 14.79 -8.93
CA ILE A 68 -13.56 15.39 -10.02
C ILE A 68 -13.50 14.53 -11.30
N PHE A 69 -13.65 13.21 -11.14
CA PHE A 69 -13.56 12.31 -12.29
C PHE A 69 -14.29 10.99 -12.00
N SER A 70 -14.91 10.43 -13.04
CA SER A 70 -15.57 9.12 -12.99
C SER A 70 -15.18 8.31 -14.21
N HIS A 71 -14.70 7.09 -13.99
CA HIS A 71 -14.41 6.16 -15.07
C HIS A 71 -14.76 4.72 -14.65
N ARG A 72 -15.65 4.08 -15.42
CA ARG A 72 -16.15 2.73 -15.13
C ARG A 72 -16.71 2.61 -13.71
N SER A 73 -16.07 1.76 -12.88
CA SER A 73 -16.44 1.50 -11.48
C SER A 73 -15.63 2.31 -10.49
N THR A 74 -14.92 3.37 -10.91
CA THR A 74 -14.07 4.16 -10.03
C THR A 74 -14.43 5.63 -10.10
N HIS A 75 -14.68 6.24 -8.95
CA HIS A 75 -14.87 7.66 -8.78
C HIS A 75 -13.65 8.28 -8.12
N ARG A 76 -13.21 9.44 -8.60
CA ARG A 76 -12.13 10.21 -8.01
C ARG A 76 -12.67 11.46 -7.37
N TYR A 77 -12.22 11.71 -6.16
CA TYR A 77 -12.62 12.83 -5.32
C TYR A 77 -11.43 13.67 -4.95
N ARG A 78 -11.68 14.94 -4.64
CA ARG A 78 -10.72 15.87 -4.07
C ARG A 78 -11.18 16.30 -2.69
N LEU A 79 -10.26 16.28 -1.74
CA LEU A 79 -10.40 16.77 -0.39
C LEU A 79 -9.41 17.92 -0.21
N THR A 80 -9.91 19.06 0.29
CA THR A 80 -9.06 20.16 0.75
C THR A 80 -9.12 20.17 2.27
N HIS A 81 -7.98 20.20 2.94
CA HIS A 81 -7.90 20.31 4.38
C HIS A 81 -6.89 21.41 4.77
N GLU A 82 -7.16 22.07 5.90
CA GLU A 82 -6.27 23.11 6.41
C GLU A 82 -4.95 22.51 6.90
N GLU A 83 -3.85 23.23 6.71
CA GLU A 83 -2.56 22.89 7.31
C GLU A 83 -2.66 22.95 8.84
N GLY A 84 -1.94 22.06 9.52
CA GLY A 84 -1.90 21.99 10.98
C GLY A 84 -2.78 20.92 11.59
N VAL A 85 -3.56 20.18 10.78
CA VAL A 85 -4.05 18.88 11.19
C VAL A 85 -2.85 17.95 11.22
N SER A 86 -2.56 17.37 12.39
CA SER A 86 -1.44 16.43 12.56
C SER A 86 -1.64 15.23 11.61
N CYS A 87 -1.11 15.35 10.39
CA CYS A 87 -1.26 14.33 9.35
C CYS A 87 -0.01 13.43 9.31
N PRO A 88 -0.16 12.11 9.35
CA PRO A 88 0.99 11.21 9.24
C PRO A 88 1.80 11.40 7.96
N CYS A 89 1.15 11.81 6.86
CA CYS A 89 1.83 12.08 5.59
C CYS A 89 2.70 13.35 5.66
N GLU A 90 2.22 14.39 6.34
CA GLU A 90 3.00 15.62 6.59
C GLU A 90 4.19 15.33 7.48
N CYS A 91 3.98 14.58 8.55
CA CYS A 91 5.07 14.14 9.44
C CYS A 91 6.19 13.43 8.64
N LEU A 92 5.86 12.54 7.72
CA LEU A 92 6.86 11.92 6.84
C LEU A 92 7.54 12.94 5.94
N GLY A 93 6.80 13.91 5.41
CA GLY A 93 7.30 14.98 4.55
C GLY A 93 8.34 15.86 5.23
N GLU A 94 8.16 16.19 6.51
CA GLU A 94 9.10 16.98 7.33
C GLU A 94 10.50 16.36 7.37
N PHE A 95 10.58 15.03 7.29
CA PHE A 95 11.83 14.27 7.24
C PHE A 95 12.32 13.97 5.82
N GLY A 96 11.69 14.54 4.79
CA GLY A 96 12.05 14.26 3.40
C GLY A 96 11.73 12.83 2.95
N CYS A 97 10.79 12.16 3.60
CA CYS A 97 10.33 10.82 3.30
C CYS A 97 8.94 10.87 2.63
N PRO A 98 8.83 11.07 1.31
CA PRO A 98 7.54 11.07 0.65
C PRO A 98 6.84 9.71 0.79
N VAL A 99 5.52 9.75 0.91
CA VAL A 99 4.71 8.54 0.93
C VAL A 99 4.76 7.85 -0.43
N ALA A 100 5.29 6.64 -0.47
CA ALA A 100 5.38 5.82 -1.68
C ALA A 100 4.08 5.02 -1.95
N ARG A 101 3.36 4.66 -0.89
CA ARG A 101 2.06 4.02 -0.98
C ARG A 101 1.21 4.40 0.23
N TYR A 102 -0.04 4.67 -0.04
CA TYR A 102 -1.08 4.99 0.94
C TYR A 102 -2.25 4.02 0.74
N VAL A 103 -2.71 3.39 1.81
CA VAL A 103 -3.92 2.56 1.79
C VAL A 103 -4.69 2.82 3.07
N ALA A 104 -5.94 3.28 2.96
CA ALA A 104 -6.88 3.35 4.07
C ALA A 104 -7.93 2.26 3.92
N ARG A 105 -8.13 1.45 4.94
CA ARG A 105 -9.08 0.35 4.94
C ARG A 105 -9.69 0.18 6.32
N GLU A 106 -11.03 0.24 6.39
CA GLU A 106 -11.78 -0.02 7.62
C GLU A 106 -11.24 0.75 8.85
N GLY A 107 -10.85 2.02 8.64
CA GLY A 107 -10.30 2.86 9.73
C GLY A 107 -8.84 2.63 10.05
N THR A 108 -8.14 1.81 9.29
CA THR A 108 -6.69 1.60 9.43
C THR A 108 -5.95 2.23 8.24
N LEU A 109 -4.90 2.97 8.53
CA LEU A 109 -4.01 3.57 7.55
C LEU A 109 -2.72 2.75 7.44
N THR A 110 -2.40 2.30 6.25
CA THR A 110 -1.09 1.71 5.93
C THR A 110 -0.29 2.67 5.07
N LEU A 111 0.85 3.08 5.54
CA LEU A 111 1.81 3.92 4.82
C LEU A 111 3.07 3.15 4.48
N VAL A 112 3.56 3.35 3.27
CA VAL A 112 4.87 2.87 2.84
C VAL A 112 5.72 4.06 2.43
N PHE A 113 6.92 4.14 2.96
CA PHE A 113 7.90 5.17 2.62
C PHE A 113 9.32 4.60 2.56
N HIS A 114 10.26 5.40 2.06
CA HIS A 114 11.66 5.02 1.97
C HIS A 114 12.51 6.01 2.76
N ALA A 115 13.38 5.47 3.62
CA ALA A 115 14.44 6.22 4.26
C ALA A 115 15.78 5.90 3.58
N THR A 116 16.64 6.89 3.45
CA THR A 116 17.96 6.73 2.82
C THR A 116 18.93 5.95 3.70
N GLU A 117 18.76 6.06 5.03
CA GLU A 117 19.63 5.43 6.02
C GLU A 117 18.87 5.14 7.33
N TYR A 118 19.49 4.37 8.21
CA TYR A 118 18.87 3.93 9.46
C TYR A 118 18.59 5.09 10.43
N GLU A 119 19.45 6.09 10.47
CA GLU A 119 19.28 7.25 11.34
C GLU A 119 18.01 8.02 10.98
N GLN A 120 17.81 8.34 9.69
CA GLN A 120 16.59 8.97 9.19
C GLN A 120 15.35 8.13 9.54
N LEU A 121 15.40 6.80 9.34
CA LEU A 121 14.29 5.93 9.72
C LEU A 121 13.98 6.03 11.20
N ARG A 122 14.99 6.06 12.06
CA ARG A 122 14.84 6.14 13.51
C ARG A 122 14.17 7.44 13.94
N GLU A 123 14.59 8.56 13.36
CA GLU A 123 14.00 9.88 13.61
C GLU A 123 12.53 9.93 13.19
N VAL A 124 12.23 9.49 11.97
CA VAL A 124 10.86 9.40 11.45
C VAL A 124 9.96 8.53 12.34
N VAL A 125 10.45 7.36 12.75
CA VAL A 125 9.66 6.44 13.58
C VAL A 125 9.45 7.02 14.99
N ALA A 126 10.44 7.71 15.55
CA ALA A 126 10.31 8.35 16.84
C ALA A 126 9.23 9.44 16.80
N GLU A 127 9.27 10.31 15.81
CA GLU A 127 8.27 11.37 15.62
C GLU A 127 6.87 10.83 15.33
N LEU A 128 6.77 9.80 14.45
CA LEU A 128 5.48 9.14 14.21
C LEU A 128 4.86 8.58 15.49
N ARG A 129 5.66 7.95 16.35
CA ARG A 129 5.16 7.40 17.62
C ARG A 129 4.84 8.46 18.66
N GLU A 130 5.52 9.61 18.63
CA GLU A 130 5.22 10.72 19.50
C GLU A 130 3.88 11.38 19.14
N ARG A 131 3.66 11.64 17.84
CA ARG A 131 2.43 12.27 17.35
C ARG A 131 1.26 11.26 17.24
N PHE A 132 1.58 10.00 16.93
CA PHE A 132 0.61 8.94 16.69
C PHE A 132 0.99 7.69 17.50
N PRO A 133 0.56 7.59 18.76
CA PRO A 133 0.95 6.49 19.66
C PRO A 133 0.61 5.09 19.13
N ASP A 134 -0.41 4.99 18.27
CA ASP A 134 -0.85 3.73 17.64
C ASP A 134 -0.03 3.35 16.40
N ALA A 135 1.00 4.12 16.05
CA ALA A 135 1.85 3.80 14.90
C ALA A 135 2.66 2.54 15.15
N ASP A 136 2.41 1.51 14.35
CA ASP A 136 3.09 0.22 14.42
C ASP A 136 3.87 -0.07 13.14
N ILE A 137 5.14 -0.47 13.29
CA ILE A 137 6.01 -0.83 12.18
C ILE A 137 5.75 -2.29 11.80
N LYS A 138 5.06 -2.53 10.71
CA LYS A 138 4.75 -3.89 10.24
C LYS A 138 5.89 -4.53 9.48
N ARG A 139 6.66 -3.74 8.73
CA ARG A 139 7.71 -4.31 7.89
C ARG A 139 8.84 -3.31 7.65
N LEU A 140 10.06 -3.81 7.72
CA LEU A 140 11.28 -3.12 7.30
C LEU A 140 12.00 -3.98 6.26
N VAL A 141 12.27 -3.42 5.10
CA VAL A 141 13.06 -4.07 4.05
C VAL A 141 14.25 -3.19 3.76
N ARG A 142 15.46 -3.69 3.98
CA ARG A 142 16.69 -3.03 3.55
C ARG A 142 16.98 -3.37 2.11
N SER A 143 17.32 -2.35 1.33
CA SER A 143 18.00 -2.60 0.07
C SER A 143 19.31 -3.31 0.40
N PRO A 144 19.63 -4.47 -0.19
CA PRO A 144 20.91 -5.12 0.07
C PRO A 144 22.03 -4.14 -0.30
N ALA A 145 22.85 -3.75 0.68
CA ALA A 145 24.13 -3.14 0.39
C ALA A 145 24.84 -4.10 -0.57
N ARG A 146 25.28 -3.60 -1.70
CA ARG A 146 25.85 -4.35 -2.80
C ARG A 146 26.99 -5.27 -2.36
N GLU A 147 26.64 -6.43 -1.81
CA GLU A 147 27.49 -7.61 -1.86
C GLU A 147 26.83 -8.58 -2.82
N ARG A 148 27.36 -8.63 -4.04
CA ARG A 148 27.09 -9.55 -5.14
C ARG A 148 25.68 -9.45 -5.77
N SER A 149 25.69 -8.88 -6.98
CA SER A 149 24.88 -9.26 -8.14
C SER A 149 23.74 -10.25 -7.85
N GLY A 150 22.62 -9.69 -7.40
CA GLY A 150 21.33 -10.33 -7.43
C GLY A 150 20.33 -9.23 -7.74
N ASP A 151 19.80 -9.24 -8.96
CA ASP A 151 18.77 -8.35 -9.40
C ASP A 151 17.57 -8.43 -8.45
N SER A 152 17.36 -7.40 -7.61
CA SER A 152 16.10 -7.25 -6.89
C SER A 152 15.13 -6.57 -7.83
N ALA A 153 14.28 -7.33 -8.46
CA ALA A 153 13.18 -6.79 -9.25
C ALA A 153 12.00 -6.41 -8.35
N LEU A 154 11.40 -5.27 -8.61
CA LEU A 154 10.16 -4.84 -7.99
C LEU A 154 9.00 -5.37 -8.85
N VAL A 155 8.25 -6.32 -8.30
CA VAL A 155 7.05 -6.84 -8.95
C VAL A 155 5.86 -5.94 -8.61
N ASP A 156 5.19 -5.43 -9.65
CA ASP A 156 3.97 -4.64 -9.48
C ASP A 156 2.76 -5.57 -9.25
N ARG A 157 2.39 -5.71 -7.98
CA ARG A 157 1.23 -6.55 -7.58
C ARG A 157 -0.11 -6.04 -8.15
N SER A 158 -0.20 -4.79 -8.59
CA SER A 158 -1.44 -4.24 -9.17
C SER A 158 -1.78 -4.85 -10.54
N LYS A 159 -0.82 -5.47 -11.21
CA LYS A 159 -1.02 -6.21 -12.45
C LYS A 159 -1.74 -7.55 -12.25
N LEU A 160 -1.71 -8.09 -11.03
CA LEU A 160 -2.40 -9.34 -10.69
C LEU A 160 -3.87 -9.06 -10.38
N THR A 161 -4.76 -9.89 -10.90
CA THR A 161 -6.14 -9.87 -10.43
C THR A 161 -6.21 -10.40 -8.98
N ALA A 162 -7.27 -10.06 -8.25
CA ALA A 162 -7.46 -10.56 -6.87
C ALA A 162 -7.36 -12.10 -6.81
N ARG A 163 -7.95 -12.80 -7.80
CA ARG A 163 -7.92 -14.26 -7.87
C ARG A 163 -6.52 -14.81 -8.18
N GLN A 164 -5.77 -14.15 -9.06
CA GLN A 164 -4.38 -14.55 -9.35
C GLN A 164 -3.47 -14.37 -8.14
N LEU A 165 -3.66 -13.29 -7.40
CA LEU A 165 -2.91 -13.04 -6.17
C LEU A 165 -3.24 -14.08 -5.09
N GLU A 166 -4.53 -14.36 -4.86
CA GLU A 166 -5.00 -15.37 -3.92
C GLU A 166 -4.42 -16.77 -4.24
N VAL A 167 -4.45 -17.18 -5.52
CA VAL A 167 -3.87 -18.44 -5.98
C VAL A 167 -2.37 -18.50 -5.69
N LEU A 168 -1.64 -17.43 -5.99
CA LEU A 168 -0.20 -17.38 -5.78
C LEU A 168 0.17 -17.41 -4.29
N GLU A 169 -0.55 -16.66 -3.45
CA GLU A 169 -0.33 -16.61 -2.00
C GLU A 169 -0.68 -17.96 -1.33
N THR A 170 -1.77 -18.60 -1.74
CA THR A 170 -2.17 -19.90 -1.21
C THR A 170 -1.16 -20.99 -1.63
N ALA A 171 -0.74 -21.03 -2.89
CA ALA A 171 0.27 -21.95 -3.36
C ALA A 171 1.60 -21.81 -2.62
N TYR A 172 2.03 -20.56 -2.39
CA TYR A 172 3.24 -20.28 -1.64
C TYR A 172 3.11 -20.69 -0.16
N GLY A 173 2.00 -20.34 0.48
CA GLY A 173 1.75 -20.64 1.90
C GLY A 173 1.61 -22.14 2.19
N MET A 174 1.16 -22.92 1.21
CA MET A 174 1.05 -24.40 1.31
C MET A 174 2.32 -25.15 0.91
N GLY A 175 3.42 -24.46 0.57
CA GLY A 175 4.68 -25.10 0.19
C GLY A 175 4.65 -25.76 -1.19
N TYR A 176 3.79 -25.32 -2.10
CA TYR A 176 3.72 -25.85 -3.48
C TYR A 176 5.04 -25.69 -4.25
N PHE A 177 5.79 -24.63 -3.95
CA PHE A 177 7.08 -24.30 -4.59
C PHE A 177 8.30 -24.86 -3.83
N GLU A 178 8.10 -25.50 -2.69
CA GLU A 178 9.17 -26.07 -1.88
C GLU A 178 9.76 -27.34 -2.51
N GLN A 179 11.01 -27.70 -2.12
CA GLN A 179 11.64 -28.95 -2.51
C GLN A 179 12.20 -29.69 -1.26
N PRO A 180 11.60 -30.80 -0.87
CA PRO A 180 10.43 -31.48 -1.46
C PRO A 180 9.15 -30.66 -1.30
N ARG A 181 8.20 -30.79 -2.24
CA ARG A 181 6.90 -30.11 -2.17
C ARG A 181 6.11 -30.58 -0.97
N GLU A 182 5.55 -29.64 -0.21
CA GLU A 182 4.65 -29.93 0.91
C GLU A 182 3.19 -30.09 0.46
N ALA A 183 2.79 -29.42 -0.67
CA ALA A 183 1.48 -29.58 -1.29
C ALA A 183 1.61 -29.74 -2.82
N ASN A 184 0.67 -30.46 -3.41
CA ASN A 184 0.54 -30.61 -4.87
C ASN A 184 -0.60 -29.73 -5.42
N ALA A 185 -0.75 -29.68 -6.77
CA ALA A 185 -1.77 -28.86 -7.42
C ALA A 185 -3.21 -29.21 -7.00
N THR A 186 -3.47 -30.47 -6.69
CA THR A 186 -4.79 -30.92 -6.22
C THR A 186 -5.08 -30.42 -4.83
N ASP A 187 -4.08 -30.41 -3.94
CA ASP A 187 -4.23 -29.93 -2.56
C ASP A 187 -4.52 -28.41 -2.54
N VAL A 188 -3.77 -27.63 -3.33
CA VAL A 188 -3.98 -26.17 -3.41
C VAL A 188 -5.31 -25.84 -4.06
N ALA A 189 -5.69 -26.56 -5.13
CA ALA A 189 -6.97 -26.37 -5.81
C ALA A 189 -8.16 -26.66 -4.85
N ALA A 190 -8.05 -27.71 -4.04
CA ALA A 190 -9.05 -28.04 -3.02
C ALA A 190 -9.17 -26.96 -1.94
N ALA A 191 -8.06 -26.38 -1.49
CA ALA A 191 -8.06 -25.27 -0.53
C ALA A 191 -8.72 -24.00 -1.08
N LEU A 192 -8.67 -23.80 -2.39
CA LEU A 192 -9.26 -22.65 -3.10
C LEU A 192 -10.68 -22.91 -3.63
N ASP A 193 -11.23 -24.10 -3.42
CA ASP A 193 -12.52 -24.56 -3.95
C ASP A 193 -12.62 -24.42 -5.49
N ILE A 194 -11.56 -24.84 -6.20
CA ILE A 194 -11.47 -24.84 -7.66
C ILE A 194 -10.95 -26.17 -8.19
N THR A 195 -11.01 -26.34 -9.51
CA THR A 195 -10.40 -27.51 -10.16
C THR A 195 -8.88 -27.35 -10.30
N PRO A 196 -8.09 -28.44 -10.34
CA PRO A 196 -6.65 -28.36 -10.60
C PRO A 196 -6.29 -27.70 -11.94
N SER A 197 -7.16 -27.81 -12.95
CA SER A 197 -7.00 -27.10 -14.23
C SER A 197 -7.12 -25.59 -14.05
N THR A 198 -8.18 -25.14 -13.36
CA THR A 198 -8.40 -23.71 -13.06
C THR A 198 -7.27 -23.13 -12.19
N PHE A 199 -6.78 -23.90 -11.21
CA PHE A 199 -5.60 -23.52 -10.43
C PHE A 199 -4.39 -23.28 -11.33
N SER A 200 -4.09 -24.24 -12.23
CA SER A 200 -2.93 -24.14 -13.14
C SER A 200 -3.03 -22.94 -14.09
N GLU A 201 -4.23 -22.64 -14.59
CA GLU A 201 -4.47 -21.48 -15.46
C GLU A 201 -4.23 -20.16 -14.73
N HIS A 202 -4.77 -20.01 -13.52
CA HIS A 202 -4.56 -18.80 -12.72
C HIS A 202 -3.11 -18.65 -12.27
N LEU A 203 -2.46 -19.75 -11.88
CA LEU A 203 -1.06 -19.74 -11.47
C LEU A 203 -0.16 -19.33 -12.63
N LEU A 204 -0.31 -19.95 -13.81
CA LEU A 204 0.46 -19.62 -15.01
C LEU A 204 0.28 -18.15 -15.41
N ALA A 205 -0.95 -17.65 -15.36
CA ALA A 205 -1.23 -16.25 -15.68
C ALA A 205 -0.61 -15.28 -14.66
N ALA A 206 -0.55 -15.66 -13.37
CA ALA A 206 0.13 -14.88 -12.33
C ALA A 206 1.65 -14.90 -12.52
N GLU A 207 2.24 -16.08 -12.73
CA GLU A 207 3.67 -16.25 -12.99
C GLU A 207 4.14 -15.47 -14.21
N THR A 208 3.38 -15.50 -15.30
CA THR A 208 3.70 -14.72 -16.51
C THR A 208 3.82 -13.23 -16.21
N LYS A 209 2.86 -12.66 -15.48
CA LYS A 209 2.88 -11.23 -15.13
C LYS A 209 4.02 -10.87 -14.16
N VAL A 210 4.37 -11.79 -13.25
CA VAL A 210 5.52 -11.62 -12.37
C VAL A 210 6.82 -11.64 -13.16
N PHE A 211 6.95 -12.55 -14.12
CA PHE A 211 8.15 -12.66 -14.96
C PHE A 211 8.30 -11.50 -15.94
N GLU A 212 7.20 -10.92 -16.44
CA GLU A 212 7.24 -9.70 -17.25
C GLU A 212 7.84 -8.50 -16.50
N ASP A 213 7.73 -8.47 -15.17
CA ASP A 213 8.35 -7.45 -14.34
C ASP A 213 9.81 -7.79 -13.94
N LEU A 214 10.19 -9.06 -14.07
CA LEU A 214 11.51 -9.55 -13.68
C LEU A 214 12.51 -9.57 -14.84
N LEU A 215 12.05 -9.70 -16.08
CA LEU A 215 12.86 -9.88 -17.30
C LEU A 215 12.80 -8.67 -18.23
#